data_2c365cf3d22577d178398ba62dfbcecc
#
_entry.id   2c365cf3d22577d178398ba62dfbcecc
#
_cell.length_a   1.000
_cell.length_b   1.000
_cell.length_c   1.000
_cell.angle_alpha   90.00
_cell.angle_beta   90.00
_cell.angle_gamma   90.00
#
_symmetry.space_group_name_H-M   'P 1'
#
loop_
_entity.id
_entity.type
_entity.pdbx_description
1 polymer ?
#
loop_
_entity_poly.entity_id
_entity_poly.type
_entity_poly.pdbx_seq_one_letter_code
_entity_poly.pdbx_strand_id
1 'polypeptide(L)'
;MQQCAFWRSIRKGGRGGRMRGNMDEKKKQEFEKYVKGVTPTHNLGLQMLKAFLVGGIICTIGQFILNYATNTMGLDKQTAGSWCSLILVLASVILTGLNLYPGIVKWGGAGALVPITGFANSVAAPAIEFKKEGQVFGVGCKIFTIAGPVILYGIFSSWVLGLGYLIFKSFGA
;
A
#
# COMPACT_ATOMS: atom_id res chain seq x y z
N MET A 1 8.00 3.10 24.57
CA MET A 1 7.71 2.62 25.95
C MET A 1 6.37 3.09 26.51
N GLN A 2 5.73 4.15 26.02
CA GLN A 2 4.45 4.66 26.54
C GLN A 2 3.20 3.82 26.16
N GLN A 3 3.20 3.09 25.05
CA GLN A 3 2.05 2.25 24.64
C GLN A 3 1.83 1.01 25.54
N CYS A 4 2.87 0.43 26.13
CA CYS A 4 2.72 -0.71 27.03
C CYS A 4 2.12 -0.33 28.40
N ALA A 5 2.31 0.89 28.85
CA ALA A 5 1.72 1.38 30.10
C ALA A 5 0.20 1.58 29.99
N PHE A 6 -0.28 2.02 28.84
CA PHE A 6 -1.69 2.21 28.54
C PHE A 6 -2.50 0.90 28.58
N TRP A 7 -1.96 -0.17 27.97
CA TRP A 7 -2.61 -1.50 28.00
C TRP A 7 -2.62 -2.17 29.37
N ARG A 8 -1.65 -1.86 30.24
CA ARG A 8 -1.60 -2.40 31.60
C ARG A 8 -2.62 -1.74 32.53
N SER A 9 -2.99 -0.48 32.29
CA SER A 9 -4.02 0.26 33.02
C SER A 9 -5.43 -0.28 32.76
N ILE A 10 -5.70 -0.76 31.55
CA ILE A 10 -7.01 -1.30 31.17
C ILE A 10 -7.32 -2.64 31.85
N ARG A 11 -6.31 -3.43 32.22
CA ARG A 11 -6.49 -4.79 32.80
C ARG A 11 -6.77 -4.83 34.31
N LYS A 12 -6.64 -3.70 35.04
CA LYS A 12 -6.75 -3.67 36.54
C LYS A 12 -8.08 -3.13 37.09
N GLY A 13 -9.19 -3.09 36.33
CA GLY A 13 -10.48 -2.54 36.79
C GLY A 13 -11.61 -3.57 36.86
N GLY A 14 -11.52 -4.54 37.74
CA GLY A 14 -12.66 -5.38 38.13
C GLY A 14 -13.59 -4.62 39.10
N ARG A 15 -14.89 -4.66 38.82
CA ARG A 15 -16.05 -4.12 39.58
C ARG A 15 -16.50 -2.69 39.25
N GLY A 16 -16.91 -2.44 38.02
CA GLY A 16 -17.53 -1.19 37.56
C GLY A 16 -18.10 -1.32 36.14
N GLY A 17 -18.49 -2.52 35.74
CA GLY A 17 -18.69 -2.88 34.33
C GLY A 17 -19.86 -2.19 33.62
N ARG A 18 -20.86 -1.64 34.33
CA ARG A 18 -22.06 -1.05 33.69
C ARG A 18 -21.95 0.46 33.43
N MET A 19 -21.27 1.19 34.30
CA MET A 19 -21.06 2.64 34.10
C MET A 19 -19.89 2.94 33.15
N ARG A 20 -18.87 2.07 33.09
CA ARG A 20 -17.75 2.19 32.15
C ARG A 20 -18.17 1.96 30.70
N GLY A 21 -19.01 0.96 30.45
CA GLY A 21 -19.54 0.70 29.10
C GLY A 21 -20.27 1.88 28.49
N ASN A 22 -21.08 2.58 29.29
CA ASN A 22 -21.87 3.72 28.80
C ASN A 22 -21.02 5.00 28.57
N MET A 23 -19.94 5.17 29.35
CA MET A 23 -18.98 6.28 29.13
C MET A 23 -18.04 5.99 27.94
N ASP A 24 -17.66 4.74 27.71
CA ASP A 24 -16.85 4.36 26.57
C ASP A 24 -17.64 4.44 25.27
N GLU A 25 -18.93 4.09 25.27
CA GLU A 25 -19.82 4.28 24.12
C GLU A 25 -20.07 5.75 23.77
N LYS A 26 -20.30 6.62 24.78
CA LYS A 26 -20.44 8.05 24.54
C LYS A 26 -19.17 8.68 23.97
N LYS A 27 -18.01 8.35 24.53
CA LYS A 27 -16.72 8.81 24.00
C LYS A 27 -16.46 8.29 22.59
N LYS A 28 -16.86 7.05 22.30
CA LYS A 28 -16.75 6.46 20.96
C LYS A 28 -17.66 7.19 19.96
N GLN A 29 -18.90 7.51 20.35
CA GLN A 29 -19.82 8.28 19.51
C GLN A 29 -19.35 9.72 19.28
N GLU A 30 -18.79 10.38 20.30
CA GLU A 30 -18.19 11.72 20.17
C GLU A 30 -16.98 11.68 19.25
N PHE A 31 -16.12 10.66 19.39
CA PHE A 31 -14.98 10.45 18.51
C PHE A 31 -15.41 10.16 17.07
N GLU A 32 -16.43 9.32 16.86
CA GLU A 32 -16.99 9.07 15.53
C GLU A 32 -17.61 10.31 14.89
N LYS A 33 -18.30 11.15 15.68
CA LYS A 33 -18.82 12.44 15.20
C LYS A 33 -17.69 13.40 14.82
N TYR A 34 -16.64 13.47 15.64
CA TYR A 34 -15.46 14.28 15.34
C TYR A 34 -14.77 13.80 14.07
N VAL A 35 -14.53 12.49 13.94
CA VAL A 35 -13.91 11.89 12.75
C VAL A 35 -14.74 12.15 11.51
N LYS A 36 -16.08 11.98 11.57
CA LYS A 36 -16.97 12.30 10.44
C LYS A 36 -16.93 13.77 10.04
N GLY A 37 -16.74 14.68 10.99
CA GLY A 37 -16.65 16.13 10.71
C GLY A 37 -15.30 16.56 10.12
N VAL A 38 -14.22 15.85 10.44
CA VAL A 38 -12.85 16.16 9.98
C VAL A 38 -12.48 15.37 8.73
N THR A 39 -13.12 14.21 8.50
CA THR A 39 -12.83 13.37 7.32
C THR A 39 -13.51 13.97 6.09
N PRO A 40 -12.76 14.43 5.07
CA PRO A 40 -13.35 14.95 3.86
C PRO A 40 -14.14 13.87 3.15
N THR A 41 -15.44 14.08 2.99
CA THR A 41 -16.31 13.19 2.21
C THR A 41 -16.08 13.45 0.73
N HIS A 42 -15.35 12.56 0.08
CA HIS A 42 -15.13 12.62 -1.36
C HIS A 42 -16.23 11.87 -2.12
N ASN A 43 -16.71 12.41 -3.22
CA ASN A 43 -17.62 11.72 -4.13
C ASN A 43 -16.93 10.47 -4.71
N LEU A 44 -17.46 9.29 -4.36
CA LEU A 44 -16.88 8.01 -4.73
C LEU A 44 -16.70 7.86 -6.25
N GLY A 45 -17.71 8.26 -7.06
CA GLY A 45 -17.66 8.18 -8.51
C GLY A 45 -16.54 9.02 -9.13
N LEU A 46 -16.35 10.23 -8.63
CA LEU A 46 -15.30 11.14 -9.12
C LEU A 46 -13.91 10.64 -8.74
N GLN A 47 -13.76 10.02 -7.58
CA GLN A 47 -12.52 9.38 -7.16
C GLN A 47 -12.20 8.14 -7.99
N MET A 48 -13.19 7.31 -8.30
CA MET A 48 -13.02 6.16 -9.19
C MET A 48 -12.56 6.59 -10.59
N LEU A 49 -13.16 7.65 -11.15
CA LEU A 49 -12.74 8.19 -12.45
C LEU A 49 -11.30 8.69 -12.43
N LYS A 50 -10.91 9.44 -11.40
CA LYS A 50 -9.53 9.92 -11.25
C LYS A 50 -8.53 8.76 -11.11
N ALA A 51 -8.88 7.74 -10.31
CA ALA A 51 -8.06 6.55 -10.14
C ALA A 51 -7.90 5.77 -11.46
N PHE A 52 -8.98 5.65 -12.25
CA PHE A 52 -8.95 5.02 -13.56
C PHE A 52 -8.04 5.79 -14.54
N LEU A 53 -8.13 7.13 -14.57
CA LEU A 53 -7.29 7.94 -15.44
C LEU A 53 -5.80 7.81 -15.08
N VAL A 54 -5.44 7.95 -13.80
CA VAL A 54 -4.04 7.86 -13.38
C VAL A 54 -3.48 6.44 -13.58
N GLY A 55 -4.24 5.42 -13.19
CA GLY A 55 -3.84 4.03 -13.43
C GLY A 55 -3.71 3.71 -14.91
N GLY A 56 -4.64 4.21 -15.73
CA GLY A 56 -4.61 4.07 -17.20
C GLY A 56 -3.36 4.72 -17.82
N ILE A 57 -2.99 5.93 -17.39
CA ILE A 57 -1.76 6.61 -17.85
C ILE A 57 -0.53 5.78 -17.50
N ILE A 58 -0.42 5.29 -16.26
CA ILE A 58 0.72 4.46 -15.84
C ILE A 58 0.79 3.17 -16.65
N CYS A 59 -0.35 2.51 -16.89
CA CYS A 59 -0.41 1.30 -17.71
C CYS A 59 -0.02 1.59 -19.18
N THR A 60 -0.46 2.71 -19.75
CA THR A 60 -0.10 3.11 -21.11
C THR A 60 1.40 3.34 -21.25
N ILE A 61 2.02 4.02 -20.28
CA ILE A 61 3.47 4.21 -20.23
C ILE A 61 4.18 2.87 -20.13
N GLY A 62 3.70 1.96 -19.25
CA GLY A 62 4.25 0.62 -19.13
C GLY A 62 4.16 -0.18 -20.42
N GLN A 63 3.01 -0.12 -21.11
CA GLN A 63 2.82 -0.81 -22.38
C GLN A 63 3.72 -0.23 -23.49
N PHE A 64 3.92 1.08 -23.50
CA PHE A 64 4.84 1.72 -24.44
C PHE A 64 6.29 1.24 -24.23
N ILE A 65 6.76 1.18 -22.99
CA ILE A 65 8.09 0.67 -22.63
C ILE A 65 8.23 -0.79 -23.06
N LEU A 66 7.22 -1.61 -22.79
CA LEU A 66 7.20 -3.03 -23.11
C LEU A 66 7.25 -3.27 -24.63
N ASN A 67 6.45 -2.52 -25.40
CA ASN A 67 6.46 -2.60 -26.86
C ASN A 67 7.80 -2.14 -27.45
N TYR A 68 8.40 -1.10 -26.89
CA TYR A 68 9.72 -0.64 -27.32
C TYR A 68 10.79 -1.71 -27.07
N ALA A 69 10.78 -2.32 -25.88
CA ALA A 69 11.74 -3.37 -25.53
C ALA A 69 11.60 -4.64 -26.39
N THR A 70 10.36 -5.04 -26.72
CA THR A 70 10.12 -6.22 -27.57
C THR A 70 10.38 -5.96 -29.04
N ASN A 71 9.89 -4.83 -29.59
CA ASN A 71 9.92 -4.58 -31.03
C ASN A 71 11.27 -4.00 -31.49
N THR A 72 11.89 -3.14 -30.68
CA THR A 72 13.12 -2.44 -31.07
C THR A 72 14.36 -3.15 -30.57
N MET A 73 14.33 -3.69 -29.35
CA MET A 73 15.47 -4.39 -28.75
C MET A 73 15.43 -5.91 -28.96
N GLY A 74 14.33 -6.45 -29.52
CA GLY A 74 14.19 -7.89 -29.77
C GLY A 74 14.21 -8.77 -28.51
N LEU A 75 13.88 -8.19 -27.34
CA LEU A 75 13.89 -8.91 -26.08
C LEU A 75 12.68 -9.84 -25.97
N ASP A 76 12.89 -10.99 -25.34
CA ASP A 76 11.82 -11.90 -24.96
C ASP A 76 10.82 -11.21 -24.02
N LYS A 77 9.53 -11.57 -24.13
CA LYS A 77 8.44 -10.95 -23.34
C LYS A 77 8.70 -10.92 -21.83
N GLN A 78 9.31 -11.98 -21.28
CA GLN A 78 9.60 -12.07 -19.87
C GLN A 78 10.70 -11.07 -19.46
N THR A 79 11.77 -10.99 -20.26
CA THR A 79 12.86 -10.05 -20.07
C THR A 79 12.38 -8.61 -20.26
N ALA A 80 11.58 -8.34 -21.28
CA ALA A 80 10.98 -7.02 -21.52
C ALA A 80 10.06 -6.58 -20.37
N GLY A 81 9.28 -7.51 -19.77
CA GLY A 81 8.47 -7.25 -18.58
C GLY A 81 9.30 -6.87 -17.36
N SER A 82 10.44 -7.54 -17.16
CA SER A 82 11.38 -7.21 -16.08
C SER A 82 11.99 -5.82 -16.25
N TRP A 83 12.40 -5.45 -17.44
CA TRP A 83 12.91 -4.13 -17.77
C TRP A 83 11.85 -3.04 -17.58
N CYS A 84 10.61 -3.29 -18.03
CA CYS A 84 9.50 -2.39 -17.81
C CYS A 84 9.28 -2.10 -16.32
N SER A 85 9.29 -3.15 -15.50
CA SER A 85 9.14 -3.03 -14.05
C SER A 85 10.28 -2.22 -13.44
N LEU A 86 11.53 -2.46 -13.82
CA LEU A 86 12.69 -1.71 -13.34
C LEU A 86 12.60 -0.21 -13.67
N ILE A 87 12.24 0.13 -14.90
CA ILE A 87 12.11 1.51 -15.35
C ILE A 87 10.98 2.23 -14.58
N LEU A 88 9.83 1.60 -14.41
CA LEU A 88 8.70 2.16 -13.65
C LEU A 88 9.04 2.35 -12.17
N VAL A 89 9.73 1.39 -11.56
CA VAL A 89 10.20 1.50 -10.17
C VAL A 89 11.19 2.65 -10.03
N LEU A 90 12.19 2.73 -10.92
CA LEU A 90 13.17 3.82 -10.92
C LEU A 90 12.50 5.20 -11.06
N ALA A 91 11.60 5.33 -12.02
CA ALA A 91 10.85 6.58 -12.23
C ALA A 91 10.05 6.97 -10.97
N SER A 92 9.39 6.01 -10.32
CA SER A 92 8.66 6.24 -9.08
C SER A 92 9.56 6.69 -7.93
N VAL A 93 10.72 6.05 -7.76
CA VAL A 93 11.69 6.41 -6.72
C VAL A 93 12.21 7.84 -6.93
N ILE A 94 12.51 8.22 -8.17
CA ILE A 94 12.95 9.59 -8.53
C ILE A 94 11.84 10.60 -8.20
N LEU A 95 10.59 10.33 -8.62
CA LEU A 95 9.44 11.19 -8.32
C LEU A 95 9.18 11.33 -6.82
N THR A 96 9.40 10.25 -6.06
CA THR A 96 9.30 10.24 -4.59
C THR A 96 10.40 11.09 -3.97
N GLY A 97 11.65 10.95 -4.45
CA GLY A 97 12.79 11.74 -4.00
C GLY A 97 12.63 13.24 -4.27
N LEU A 98 11.98 13.60 -5.35
CA LEU A 98 11.62 14.98 -5.70
C LEU A 98 10.36 15.50 -4.98
N ASN A 99 9.73 14.68 -4.13
CA ASN A 99 8.48 14.99 -3.42
C ASN A 99 7.30 15.33 -4.36
N LEU A 100 7.31 14.84 -5.58
CA LEU A 100 6.23 15.03 -6.57
C LEU A 100 5.16 13.93 -6.45
N TYR A 101 5.56 12.72 -6.07
CA TYR A 101 4.67 11.55 -5.99
C TYR A 101 3.48 11.74 -5.04
N PRO A 102 3.61 12.37 -3.85
CA PRO A 102 2.49 12.63 -2.96
C PRO A 102 1.39 13.49 -3.59
N GLY A 103 1.75 14.41 -4.49
CA GLY A 103 0.79 15.21 -5.27
C GLY A 103 -0.04 14.33 -6.21
N ILE A 104 0.60 13.39 -6.91
CA ILE A 104 -0.06 12.43 -7.80
C ILE A 104 -1.01 11.53 -7.01
N VAL A 105 -0.59 11.04 -5.84
CA VAL A 105 -1.42 10.20 -4.97
C VAL A 105 -2.64 10.96 -4.43
N LYS A 106 -2.49 12.21 -4.03
CA LYS A 106 -3.61 13.04 -3.57
C LYS A 106 -4.69 13.22 -4.63
N TRP A 107 -4.29 13.33 -5.89
CA TRP A 107 -5.22 13.51 -7.00
C TRP A 107 -5.76 12.19 -7.54
N GLY A 108 -4.91 11.20 -7.73
CA GLY A 108 -5.21 9.91 -8.37
C GLY A 108 -5.66 8.81 -7.43
N GLY A 109 -5.49 8.97 -6.11
CA GLY A 109 -5.92 7.99 -5.11
C GLY A 109 -5.36 6.60 -5.37
N ALA A 110 -6.27 5.61 -5.39
CA ALA A 110 -5.92 4.21 -5.61
C ALA A 110 -5.21 3.93 -6.93
N GLY A 111 -5.49 4.71 -8.00
CA GLY A 111 -4.85 4.54 -9.30
C GLY A 111 -3.33 4.77 -9.30
N ALA A 112 -2.82 5.58 -8.36
CA ALA A 112 -1.39 5.78 -8.17
C ALA A 112 -0.79 4.83 -7.13
N LEU A 113 -1.60 4.31 -6.18
CA LEU A 113 -1.12 3.47 -5.08
C LEU A 113 -1.03 1.98 -5.44
N VAL A 114 -1.95 1.49 -6.27
CA VAL A 114 -2.05 0.05 -6.59
C VAL A 114 -0.96 -0.44 -7.56
N PRO A 115 -0.54 0.32 -8.60
CA PRO A 115 0.51 -0.12 -9.50
C PRO A 115 1.86 -0.31 -8.80
N ILE A 116 2.81 -0.98 -9.49
CA ILE A 116 4.18 -1.21 -8.98
C ILE A 116 4.89 0.09 -8.58
N THR A 117 4.53 1.20 -9.22
CA THR A 117 5.02 2.54 -8.88
C THR A 117 4.58 2.99 -7.48
N GLY A 118 3.36 2.66 -7.07
CA GLY A 118 2.86 2.92 -5.72
C GLY A 118 3.60 2.11 -4.66
N PHE A 119 3.88 0.84 -4.94
CA PHE A 119 4.70 0.01 -4.06
C PHE A 119 6.12 0.57 -3.92
N ALA A 120 6.76 0.96 -5.03
CA ALA A 120 8.08 1.58 -5.01
C ALA A 120 8.11 2.88 -4.18
N ASN A 121 7.08 3.74 -4.33
CA ASN A 121 6.92 4.92 -3.49
C ASN A 121 6.75 4.57 -2.00
N SER A 122 5.96 3.54 -1.67
CA SER A 122 5.72 3.13 -0.29
C SER A 122 6.98 2.60 0.42
N VAL A 123 7.97 2.14 -0.33
CA VAL A 123 9.28 1.72 0.17
C VAL A 123 10.26 2.91 0.22
N ALA A 124 10.26 3.74 -0.81
CA ALA A 124 11.20 4.86 -0.94
C ALA A 124 10.88 6.02 0.03
N ALA A 125 9.60 6.35 0.24
CA ALA A 125 9.21 7.45 1.10
C ALA A 125 9.68 7.25 2.56
N PRO A 126 9.44 6.11 3.24
CA PRO A 126 9.98 5.86 4.57
C PRO A 126 11.51 5.83 4.61
N ALA A 127 12.17 5.36 3.54
CA ALA A 127 13.63 5.36 3.47
C ALA A 127 14.21 6.79 3.52
N ILE A 128 13.53 7.74 2.92
CA ILE A 128 13.93 9.15 2.92
C ILE A 128 13.56 9.82 4.25
N GLU A 129 12.33 9.61 4.73
CA GLU A 129 11.79 10.28 5.91
C GLU A 129 12.50 9.86 7.20
N PHE A 130 12.74 8.55 7.38
CA PHE A 130 13.32 7.98 8.60
C PHE A 130 14.84 7.82 8.54
N LYS A 131 15.52 8.43 7.56
CA LYS A 131 16.98 8.39 7.43
C LYS A 131 17.71 8.89 8.68
N LYS A 132 17.13 9.85 9.39
CA LYS A 132 17.71 10.43 10.62
C LYS A 132 17.64 9.49 11.83
N GLU A 133 16.78 8.49 11.82
CA GLU A 133 16.61 7.52 12.91
C GLU A 133 17.58 6.32 12.82
N GLY A 134 18.43 6.30 11.79
CA GLY A 134 19.42 5.25 11.53
C GLY A 134 18.95 4.21 10.53
N GLN A 135 19.91 3.44 10.00
CA GLN A 135 19.63 2.52 8.88
C GLN A 135 18.81 1.29 9.30
N VAL A 136 19.09 0.72 10.48
CA VAL A 136 18.45 -0.53 10.91
C VAL A 136 17.10 -0.27 11.58
N PHE A 137 17.08 0.57 12.63
CA PHE A 137 15.86 0.82 13.41
C PHE A 137 14.93 1.87 12.78
N GLY A 138 15.46 2.80 12.02
CA GLY A 138 14.68 3.78 11.27
C GLY A 138 14.25 3.24 9.91
N VAL A 139 15.14 3.31 8.94
CA VAL A 139 14.85 2.97 7.53
C VAL A 139 14.40 1.53 7.36
N GLY A 140 15.17 0.56 7.87
CA GLY A 140 14.87 -0.87 7.70
C GLY A 140 13.53 -1.26 8.29
N CYS A 141 13.29 -0.95 9.57
CA CYS A 141 12.02 -1.29 10.23
C CYS A 141 10.82 -0.67 9.52
N LYS A 142 10.92 0.58 9.07
CA LYS A 142 9.81 1.28 8.42
C LYS A 142 9.49 0.75 7.02
N ILE A 143 10.51 0.43 6.23
CA ILE A 143 10.33 -0.23 4.92
C ILE A 143 9.61 -1.57 5.11
N PHE A 144 10.08 -2.42 6.02
CA PHE A 144 9.47 -3.73 6.26
C PHE A 144 8.08 -3.67 6.88
N THR A 145 7.72 -2.59 7.57
CA THR A 145 6.35 -2.40 8.08
C THR A 145 5.32 -2.35 6.95
N ILE A 146 5.69 -1.85 5.78
CA ILE A 146 4.83 -1.74 4.61
C ILE A 146 5.08 -2.90 3.64
N ALA A 147 6.34 -3.15 3.27
CA ALA A 147 6.71 -4.19 2.31
C ALA A 147 6.48 -5.61 2.85
N GLY A 148 6.70 -5.82 4.16
CA GLY A 148 6.54 -7.14 4.79
C GLY A 148 5.16 -7.76 4.60
N PRO A 149 4.08 -7.10 5.01
CA PRO A 149 2.73 -7.61 4.82
C PRO A 149 2.37 -7.86 3.35
N VAL A 150 2.77 -6.96 2.44
CA VAL A 150 2.49 -7.12 1.00
C VAL A 150 3.14 -8.38 0.44
N ILE A 151 4.43 -8.60 0.75
CA ILE A 151 5.16 -9.78 0.31
C ILE A 151 4.57 -11.05 0.93
N LEU A 152 4.29 -11.02 2.25
CA LEU A 152 3.74 -12.17 2.97
C LEU A 152 2.39 -12.60 2.39
N TYR A 153 1.45 -11.64 2.24
CA TYR A 153 0.14 -11.94 1.66
C TYR A 153 0.23 -12.34 0.19
N GLY A 154 1.15 -11.75 -0.58
CA GLY A 154 1.41 -12.12 -1.97
C GLY A 154 1.86 -13.58 -2.10
N ILE A 155 2.84 -14.00 -1.30
CA ILE A 155 3.35 -15.38 -1.29
C ILE A 155 2.26 -16.35 -0.81
N PHE A 156 1.56 -16.01 0.29
CA PHE A 156 0.52 -16.88 0.85
C PHE A 156 -0.65 -17.08 -0.12
N SER A 157 -1.17 -16.01 -0.72
CA SER A 157 -2.26 -16.11 -1.70
C SER A 157 -1.85 -16.87 -2.96
N SER A 158 -0.64 -16.66 -3.46
CA SER A 158 -0.09 -17.40 -4.59
C SER A 158 0.02 -18.90 -4.28
N TRP A 159 0.48 -19.26 -3.09
CA TRP A 159 0.58 -20.64 -2.63
C TRP A 159 -0.80 -21.31 -2.53
N VAL A 160 -1.79 -20.64 -1.93
CA VAL A 160 -3.17 -21.16 -1.84
C VAL A 160 -3.78 -21.38 -3.21
N LEU A 161 -3.61 -20.41 -4.14
CA LEU A 161 -4.11 -20.54 -5.50
C LEU A 161 -3.40 -21.65 -6.27
N GLY A 162 -2.09 -21.80 -6.08
CA GLY A 162 -1.29 -22.87 -6.69
C GLY A 162 -1.75 -24.26 -6.21
N LEU A 163 -2.01 -24.43 -4.91
CA LEU A 163 -2.59 -25.67 -4.37
C LEU A 163 -3.99 -25.94 -4.94
N GLY A 164 -4.85 -24.90 -4.99
CA GLY A 164 -6.18 -25.03 -5.59
C GLY A 164 -6.11 -25.50 -7.04
N TYR A 165 -5.21 -24.91 -7.84
CA TYR A 165 -4.99 -25.32 -9.23
C TYR A 165 -4.52 -26.78 -9.35
N LEU A 166 -3.57 -27.21 -8.51
CA LEU A 166 -3.09 -28.59 -8.47
C LEU A 166 -4.19 -29.59 -8.15
N ILE A 167 -5.03 -29.28 -7.14
CA ILE A 167 -6.16 -30.11 -6.76
C ILE A 167 -7.16 -30.21 -7.93
N PHE A 168 -7.53 -29.10 -8.54
CA PHE A 168 -8.45 -29.10 -9.69
C PHE A 168 -7.91 -29.91 -10.85
N LYS A 169 -6.61 -29.77 -11.16
CA LYS A 169 -5.95 -30.54 -12.22
C LYS A 169 -5.89 -32.03 -11.91
N SER A 170 -5.75 -32.40 -10.63
CA SER A 170 -5.71 -33.81 -10.21
C SER A 170 -7.09 -34.49 -10.29
N PHE A 171 -8.19 -33.72 -10.09
CA PHE A 171 -9.55 -34.27 -10.18
C PHE A 171 -10.19 -34.13 -11.57
N GLY A 172 -9.63 -33.30 -12.44
CA GLY A 172 -10.19 -32.99 -13.77
C GLY A 172 -9.41 -33.57 -14.97
N ALA A 173 -8.41 -34.44 -14.74
CA ALA A 173 -7.65 -35.13 -15.78
C ALA A 173 -8.12 -36.56 -15.95
#